data_42577299dc7e385c6a4f8f9e0656ef63
#
_entry.id   42577299dc7e385c6a4f8f9e0656ef63
#
_cell.length_a   1.000
_cell.length_b   1.000
_cell.length_c   1.000
_cell.angle_alpha   90.00
_cell.angle_beta   90.00
_cell.angle_gamma   90.00
#
_symmetry.space_group_name_H-M   'P 1'
#
loop_
_entity.id
_entity.type
_entity.pdbx_description
1 polymer ?
#
loop_
_entity_poly.entity_id
_entity_poly.type
_entity_poly.pdbx_seq_one_letter_code
_entity_poly.pdbx_strand_id
1 'polypeptide(L)'
;MTHSKFFYIARLVLETCTPLSIASGRTDGIADNLIVRDVNGLPAIPGSSFAGVLRHAYQRLCDPGKKDAIYTNALFGTDKQAPEGERTGEPSYVHVSWGCLHDKTDKPIEGLLDPNDSRWENDEIIKDALQSTPIKREHVKLNNRGVSDAKQQGKFDRASLTTGHRFSVELSLWSDEKNDPRWEQLLDLIKRPDFRLGGGTRRGLGKLKIIRCYTGKFNLQETGDFNKFGKLTQCLTDRESLEKLGESESQEQLPTIKLNLTPLDGYRFGGGTEHLIQNGQADMLAVTENCVTWKNSQGAITEKKQIVIPASSVKGAISHRVAYHYNVLTQAFADQKLNNPDTAPADVKKYVGENNEAVKALFGYINEDTEKAQIGSLIFDDVYFARTTEDKQVTEYTHNSMDRFTGGVRDGALFSEEVITDNQLLALNITVVKKPESKIWHALELALNDLTEGRLALGAGGGRGHGYFSGEWQGN
;
A
#
# COMPACT_ATOMS: atom_id res chain seq x y z
N MET A 1 -11.83 9.22 33.31
CA MET A 1 -12.18 7.83 33.00
C MET A 1 -13.21 7.39 34.01
N THR A 2 -14.45 7.57 33.70
CA THR A 2 -15.56 7.30 34.60
C THR A 2 -16.00 5.85 34.39
N HIS A 3 -15.67 4.98 35.36
CA HIS A 3 -16.38 3.75 35.70
C HIS A 3 -16.66 2.70 34.62
N SER A 4 -15.78 2.54 33.59
CA SER A 4 -15.95 1.43 32.65
C SER A 4 -15.90 0.10 33.40
N LYS A 5 -16.91 -0.74 33.17
CA LYS A 5 -17.10 -2.02 33.86
C LYS A 5 -16.43 -3.19 33.19
N PHE A 6 -16.16 -3.03 31.90
CA PHE A 6 -15.58 -4.09 31.05
C PHE A 6 -14.34 -3.58 30.38
N PHE A 7 -13.35 -4.47 30.28
CA PHE A 7 -12.12 -4.26 29.54
C PHE A 7 -11.96 -5.36 28.51
N TYR A 8 -11.75 -4.96 27.26
CA TYR A 8 -11.48 -5.83 26.12
C TYR A 8 -10.06 -5.61 25.65
N ILE A 9 -9.37 -6.67 25.30
CA ILE A 9 -7.99 -6.62 24.82
C ILE A 9 -7.78 -7.61 23.67
N ALA A 10 -6.98 -7.23 22.69
CA ALA A 10 -6.48 -8.13 21.66
C ALA A 10 -4.98 -7.88 21.42
N ARG A 11 -4.21 -8.96 21.39
CA ARG A 11 -2.79 -8.97 20.97
C ARG A 11 -2.70 -9.59 19.60
N LEU A 12 -2.35 -8.74 18.65
CA LEU A 12 -2.32 -9.05 17.23
C LEU A 12 -0.89 -9.22 16.75
N VAL A 13 -0.61 -10.30 16.04
CA VAL A 13 0.60 -10.42 15.21
C VAL A 13 0.19 -10.14 13.78
N LEU A 14 0.72 -9.07 13.23
CA LEU A 14 0.45 -8.58 11.89
C LEU A 14 1.66 -8.84 10.99
N GLU A 15 1.44 -9.27 9.75
CA GLU A 15 2.50 -9.42 8.75
C GLU A 15 2.23 -8.49 7.57
N THR A 16 3.27 -7.80 7.10
CA THR A 16 3.18 -6.94 5.93
C THR A 16 3.09 -7.79 4.66
N CYS A 17 1.97 -7.67 3.93
CA CYS A 17 1.78 -8.35 2.64
C CYS A 17 2.34 -7.53 1.47
N THR A 18 2.47 -6.22 1.66
CA THR A 18 3.09 -5.28 0.74
C THR A 18 3.96 -4.31 1.53
N PRO A 19 4.90 -3.59 0.91
CA PRO A 19 5.80 -2.71 1.64
C PRO A 19 5.07 -1.69 2.52
N LEU A 20 5.61 -1.44 3.68
CA LEU A 20 5.03 -0.53 4.67
C LEU A 20 5.81 0.79 4.71
N SER A 21 5.13 1.92 4.49
CA SER A 21 5.71 3.25 4.55
C SER A 21 4.91 4.13 5.51
N ILE A 22 5.30 4.13 6.79
CA ILE A 22 4.77 5.09 7.77
C ILE A 22 5.81 6.19 7.92
N ALA A 23 5.48 7.38 7.41
CA ALA A 23 6.42 8.50 7.36
C ALA A 23 6.70 9.08 8.75
N SER A 24 7.99 9.35 9.03
CA SER A 24 8.44 10.02 10.25
C SER A 24 8.30 11.54 10.21
N GLY A 25 7.99 12.11 9.03
CA GLY A 25 8.07 13.54 8.79
C GLY A 25 9.49 14.09 8.64
N ARG A 26 10.50 13.21 8.58
CA ARG A 26 11.91 13.56 8.37
C ARG A 26 12.37 13.19 6.96
N THR A 27 13.35 13.90 6.45
CA THR A 27 14.06 13.64 5.20
C THR A 27 15.55 13.56 5.48
N ASP A 28 16.32 12.84 4.66
CA ASP A 28 17.79 12.72 4.80
C ASP A 28 18.55 13.11 3.52
N GLY A 29 17.87 13.67 2.53
CA GLY A 29 18.46 14.00 1.23
C GLY A 29 18.56 12.80 0.26
N ILE A 30 18.34 11.56 0.75
CA ILE A 30 18.31 10.33 -0.06
C ILE A 30 16.87 9.95 -0.42
N ALA A 31 15.94 10.16 0.52
CA ALA A 31 14.51 9.93 0.32
C ALA A 31 13.67 11.08 0.87
N ASP A 32 12.61 11.45 0.16
CA ASP A 32 11.69 12.52 0.55
C ASP A 32 10.90 12.18 1.82
N ASN A 33 10.76 10.88 2.14
CA ASN A 33 10.06 10.40 3.32
C ASN A 33 10.79 9.20 3.93
N LEU A 34 11.28 9.37 5.15
CA LEU A 34 11.84 8.29 5.96
C LEU A 34 10.76 7.58 6.77
N ILE A 35 10.96 6.29 7.05
CA ILE A 35 10.06 5.50 7.89
C ILE A 35 10.24 5.83 9.38
N VAL A 36 9.14 5.69 10.14
CA VAL A 36 9.17 5.82 11.61
C VAL A 36 9.97 4.67 12.21
N ARG A 37 10.80 5.01 13.22
CA ARG A 37 11.63 4.06 13.93
C ARG A 37 11.46 4.22 15.45
N ASP A 38 11.64 3.12 16.17
CA ASP A 38 11.66 3.09 17.64
C ASP A 38 13.02 3.59 18.21
N VAL A 39 13.16 3.44 19.51
CA VAL A 39 14.39 3.83 20.24
C VAL A 39 15.61 2.97 19.84
N ASN A 40 15.41 1.76 19.33
CA ASN A 40 16.46 0.87 18.81
C ASN A 40 16.84 1.22 17.36
N GLY A 41 16.17 2.18 16.75
CA GLY A 41 16.30 2.47 15.33
C GLY A 41 15.58 1.48 14.41
N LEU A 42 14.76 0.60 14.96
CA LEU A 42 13.96 -0.38 14.20
C LEU A 42 12.64 0.23 13.72
N PRO A 43 12.16 -0.16 12.52
CA PRO A 43 10.85 0.26 12.05
C PRO A 43 9.76 -0.12 13.05
N ALA A 44 8.83 0.80 13.30
CA ALA A 44 7.76 0.61 14.25
C ALA A 44 6.43 1.14 13.70
N ILE A 45 5.32 0.63 14.24
CA ILE A 45 3.98 1.12 13.92
C ILE A 45 3.50 2.00 15.08
N PRO A 46 3.47 3.34 14.93
CA PRO A 46 2.92 4.19 15.99
C PRO A 46 1.46 3.84 16.26
N GLY A 47 1.10 3.68 17.53
CA GLY A 47 -0.28 3.41 17.93
C GLY A 47 -1.28 4.45 17.42
N SER A 48 -0.86 5.72 17.36
CA SER A 48 -1.68 6.81 16.79
C SER A 48 -1.95 6.64 15.29
N SER A 49 -0.97 6.13 14.52
CA SER A 49 -1.15 5.84 13.09
C SER A 49 -2.13 4.70 12.87
N PHE A 50 -2.03 3.65 13.69
CA PHE A 50 -2.97 2.53 13.65
C PHE A 50 -4.37 2.97 14.06
N ALA A 51 -4.51 3.65 15.21
CA ALA A 51 -5.78 4.16 15.72
C ALA A 51 -6.45 5.12 14.73
N GLY A 52 -5.67 5.97 14.04
CA GLY A 52 -6.17 6.89 13.03
C GLY A 52 -6.81 6.17 11.84
N VAL A 53 -6.15 5.13 11.32
CA VAL A 53 -6.72 4.31 10.25
C VAL A 53 -7.95 3.55 10.70
N LEU A 54 -7.93 2.97 11.91
CA LEU A 54 -9.07 2.26 12.50
C LEU A 54 -10.26 3.19 12.71
N ARG A 55 -10.02 4.41 13.24
CA ARG A 55 -11.03 5.46 13.36
C ARG A 55 -11.69 5.78 12.02
N HIS A 56 -10.91 6.00 10.98
CA HIS A 56 -11.45 6.28 9.64
C HIS A 56 -12.23 5.11 9.05
N ALA A 57 -11.77 3.86 9.28
CA ALA A 57 -12.50 2.67 8.87
C ALA A 57 -13.83 2.56 9.59
N TYR A 58 -13.85 2.77 10.91
CA TYR A 58 -15.05 2.78 11.74
C TYR A 58 -16.02 3.91 11.34
N GLN A 59 -15.53 5.10 11.05
CA GLN A 59 -16.34 6.22 10.58
C GLN A 59 -17.05 5.90 9.27
N ARG A 60 -16.38 5.24 8.32
CA ARG A 60 -17.02 4.80 7.08
C ARG A 60 -18.14 3.79 7.29
N LEU A 61 -18.01 2.96 8.33
CA LEU A 61 -19.02 1.96 8.69
C LEU A 61 -20.22 2.59 9.43
N CYS A 62 -19.97 3.38 10.46
CA CYS A 62 -21.00 3.84 11.39
C CYS A 62 -21.54 5.24 11.08
N ASP A 63 -20.75 6.11 10.46
CA ASP A 63 -21.10 7.50 10.12
C ASP A 63 -20.85 7.82 8.64
N PRO A 64 -21.37 7.05 7.67
CA PRO A 64 -21.06 7.22 6.27
C PRO A 64 -21.52 8.60 5.75
N GLY A 65 -20.56 9.41 5.32
CA GLY A 65 -20.82 10.75 4.76
C GLY A 65 -21.27 11.83 5.75
N LYS A 66 -21.31 11.55 7.05
CA LYS A 66 -21.67 12.53 8.09
C LYS A 66 -20.46 13.33 8.55
N LYS A 67 -20.62 14.66 8.64
CA LYS A 67 -19.56 15.55 9.16
C LYS A 67 -19.34 15.37 10.67
N ASP A 68 -20.40 15.15 11.43
CA ASP A 68 -20.34 15.15 12.89
C ASP A 68 -19.85 13.83 13.50
N ALA A 69 -19.75 12.75 12.71
CA ALA A 69 -19.17 11.45 13.10
C ALA A 69 -19.49 11.02 14.56
N ILE A 70 -20.76 11.12 14.97
CA ILE A 70 -21.20 11.02 16.39
C ILE A 70 -20.78 9.68 17.01
N TYR A 71 -21.02 8.56 16.30
CA TYR A 71 -20.67 7.23 16.82
C TYR A 71 -19.15 7.02 16.87
N THR A 72 -18.42 7.55 15.89
CA THR A 72 -16.96 7.49 15.85
C THR A 72 -16.37 8.32 16.99
N ASN A 73 -16.88 9.52 17.21
CA ASN A 73 -16.40 10.41 18.25
C ASN A 73 -16.69 9.86 19.64
N ALA A 74 -17.84 9.21 19.85
CA ALA A 74 -18.17 8.54 21.10
C ALA A 74 -17.20 7.41 21.46
N LEU A 75 -16.54 6.80 20.47
CA LEU A 75 -15.61 5.69 20.68
C LEU A 75 -14.15 6.14 20.71
N PHE A 76 -13.73 7.00 19.76
CA PHE A 76 -12.35 7.44 19.60
C PHE A 76 -12.03 8.80 20.20
N GLY A 77 -13.01 9.38 20.88
CA GLY A 77 -12.87 10.70 21.49
C GLY A 77 -12.91 11.86 20.50
N THR A 78 -12.90 13.08 21.04
CA THR A 78 -12.92 14.33 20.26
C THR A 78 -11.87 15.29 20.80
N ASP A 79 -11.26 16.05 19.88
CA ASP A 79 -10.48 17.26 20.22
C ASP A 79 -11.31 18.47 19.73
N LYS A 80 -12.03 19.10 20.65
CA LYS A 80 -12.79 20.32 20.37
C LYS A 80 -11.96 21.52 20.83
N GLN A 81 -11.57 22.39 19.91
CA GLN A 81 -11.06 23.71 20.26
C GLN A 81 -12.27 24.59 20.67
N ALA A 82 -12.30 24.99 21.92
CA ALA A 82 -13.23 26.03 22.35
C ALA A 82 -12.76 27.40 21.82
N PRO A 83 -13.69 28.35 21.55
CA PRO A 83 -13.34 29.68 21.01
C PRO A 83 -12.36 30.50 21.89
N GLU A 84 -12.20 30.16 23.14
CA GLU A 84 -11.34 30.85 24.11
C GLU A 84 -9.99 30.17 24.38
N GLY A 85 -9.57 29.19 23.55
CA GLY A 85 -8.29 28.53 23.70
C GLY A 85 -8.26 27.39 24.72
N GLU A 86 -9.34 27.12 25.41
CA GLU A 86 -9.50 25.91 26.24
C GLU A 86 -9.78 24.69 25.36
N ARG A 87 -8.99 23.63 25.53
CA ARG A 87 -9.21 22.35 24.84
C ARG A 87 -10.26 21.57 25.63
N THR A 88 -11.46 21.48 25.09
CA THR A 88 -12.52 20.60 25.62
C THR A 88 -12.58 19.37 24.70
N GLY A 89 -11.93 18.28 25.10
CA GLY A 89 -11.94 17.01 24.36
C GLY A 89 -12.51 15.89 25.21
N GLU A 90 -13.06 14.88 24.57
CA GLU A 90 -13.41 13.60 25.18
C GLU A 90 -12.31 12.58 24.93
N PRO A 91 -11.88 11.80 25.96
CA PRO A 91 -10.84 10.79 25.78
C PRO A 91 -11.34 9.64 24.90
N SER A 92 -10.40 8.97 24.21
CA SER A 92 -10.67 7.74 23.49
C SER A 92 -10.89 6.58 24.45
N TYR A 93 -11.88 5.74 24.20
CA TYR A 93 -12.07 4.45 24.85
C TYR A 93 -11.24 3.33 24.19
N VAL A 94 -10.79 3.56 22.96
CA VAL A 94 -9.92 2.65 22.19
C VAL A 94 -8.47 3.08 22.37
N HIS A 95 -7.61 2.14 22.76
CA HIS A 95 -6.18 2.37 22.88
C HIS A 95 -5.44 1.37 22.01
N VAL A 96 -4.36 1.83 21.37
CA VAL A 96 -3.49 1.02 20.53
C VAL A 96 -2.05 1.24 20.97
N SER A 97 -1.32 0.16 21.24
CA SER A 97 0.10 0.21 21.56
C SER A 97 0.94 0.56 20.33
N TRP A 98 2.20 0.89 20.55
CA TRP A 98 3.17 0.83 19.46
C TRP A 98 3.32 -0.61 18.97
N GLY A 99 3.43 -0.78 17.64
CA GLY A 99 3.71 -2.07 17.04
C GLY A 99 5.21 -2.33 17.03
N CYS A 100 5.64 -3.39 17.72
CA CYS A 100 7.03 -3.81 17.82
C CYS A 100 7.37 -4.81 16.72
N LEU A 101 8.51 -4.58 16.03
CA LEU A 101 9.04 -5.46 15.01
C LEU A 101 9.43 -6.83 15.61
N HIS A 102 9.22 -7.92 14.86
CA HIS A 102 9.68 -9.24 15.25
C HIS A 102 11.09 -9.54 14.75
N ASP A 103 11.85 -10.26 15.58
CA ASP A 103 13.11 -10.89 15.21
C ASP A 103 12.88 -12.16 14.37
N LYS A 104 13.97 -12.77 13.87
CA LYS A 104 13.89 -14.00 13.07
C LYS A 104 13.29 -15.21 13.81
N THR A 105 13.17 -15.17 15.13
CA THR A 105 12.53 -16.22 15.95
C THR A 105 11.04 -15.97 16.20
N ASP A 106 10.46 -15.01 15.48
CA ASP A 106 9.05 -14.61 15.55
C ASP A 106 8.65 -14.06 16.93
N LYS A 107 9.56 -13.34 17.57
CA LYS A 107 9.33 -12.66 18.85
C LYS A 107 9.41 -11.14 18.65
N PRO A 108 8.47 -10.37 19.22
CA PRO A 108 8.54 -8.91 19.16
C PRO A 108 9.75 -8.41 19.95
N ILE A 109 10.39 -7.38 19.44
CA ILE A 109 11.46 -6.66 20.13
C ILE A 109 10.81 -5.58 20.97
N GLU A 110 10.67 -5.87 22.25
CA GLU A 110 10.03 -4.98 23.24
C GLU A 110 11.11 -4.28 24.07
N GLY A 111 10.98 -2.97 24.21
CA GLY A 111 11.93 -2.17 24.96
C GLY A 111 13.28 -1.94 24.27
N LEU A 112 14.25 -1.51 25.04
CA LEU A 112 15.61 -1.21 24.55
C LEU A 112 16.45 -2.49 24.54
N LEU A 113 17.06 -2.79 23.40
CA LEU A 113 18.02 -3.87 23.26
C LEU A 113 19.38 -3.47 23.86
N ASP A 114 20.05 -4.42 24.54
CA ASP A 114 21.42 -4.24 24.95
C ASP A 114 22.31 -3.97 23.72
N PRO A 115 23.24 -3.01 23.76
CA PRO A 115 24.18 -2.76 22.67
C PRO A 115 25.00 -3.99 22.23
N ASN A 116 25.22 -4.93 23.16
CA ASN A 116 25.94 -6.20 22.89
C ASN A 116 25.01 -7.37 22.59
N ASP A 117 23.71 -7.12 22.36
CA ASP A 117 22.77 -8.19 22.02
C ASP A 117 23.19 -8.84 20.69
N SER A 118 23.33 -10.16 20.71
CA SER A 118 23.79 -10.95 19.56
C SER A 118 22.86 -10.85 18.34
N ARG A 119 21.61 -10.40 18.51
CA ARG A 119 20.67 -10.18 17.43
C ARG A 119 21.12 -9.08 16.46
N TRP A 120 21.88 -8.08 16.94
CA TRP A 120 22.45 -7.04 16.07
C TRP A 120 23.33 -7.62 14.95
N GLU A 121 24.08 -8.69 15.27
CA GLU A 121 25.01 -9.31 14.34
C GLU A 121 24.48 -10.57 13.66
N ASN A 122 23.50 -11.27 14.25
CA ASN A 122 23.12 -12.59 13.83
C ASN A 122 21.68 -12.69 13.31
N ASP A 123 20.93 -11.59 13.35
CA ASP A 123 19.55 -11.55 12.82
C ASP A 123 19.51 -10.74 11.52
N GLU A 124 19.28 -11.44 10.42
CA GLU A 124 19.24 -10.83 9.08
C GLU A 124 18.01 -9.92 8.87
N ILE A 125 16.88 -10.23 9.56
CA ILE A 125 15.67 -9.41 9.51
C ILE A 125 15.93 -8.06 10.17
N ILE A 126 16.60 -8.07 11.32
CA ILE A 126 17.00 -6.84 12.03
C ILE A 126 17.97 -6.03 11.18
N LYS A 127 18.96 -6.68 10.58
CA LYS A 127 19.96 -6.01 9.71
C LYS A 127 19.30 -5.35 8.49
N ASP A 128 18.38 -6.05 7.83
CA ASP A 128 17.65 -5.48 6.69
C ASP A 128 16.78 -4.29 7.14
N ALA A 129 16.08 -4.43 8.25
CA ALA A 129 15.22 -3.40 8.80
C ALA A 129 15.98 -2.15 9.29
N LEU A 130 17.24 -2.28 9.71
CA LEU A 130 18.08 -1.16 10.14
C LEU A 130 18.59 -0.28 8.99
N GLN A 131 18.55 -0.76 7.74
CA GLN A 131 18.92 0.07 6.60
C GLN A 131 18.09 1.35 6.59
N SER A 132 18.71 2.49 6.26
CA SER A 132 18.00 3.79 6.23
C SER A 132 16.82 3.76 5.25
N THR A 133 17.01 3.10 4.13
CA THR A 133 16.01 2.90 3.07
C THR A 133 15.99 1.43 2.64
N PRO A 134 15.32 0.51 3.40
CA PRO A 134 15.28 -0.91 3.06
C PRO A 134 14.76 -1.14 1.64
N ILE A 135 13.72 -0.38 1.25
CA ILE A 135 13.29 -0.21 -0.15
C ILE A 135 13.24 1.29 -0.45
N LYS A 136 13.87 1.69 -1.54
CA LYS A 136 13.68 3.00 -2.15
C LYS A 136 12.93 2.86 -3.46
N ARG A 137 11.69 3.34 -3.49
CA ARG A 137 10.89 3.36 -4.73
C ARG A 137 10.88 4.75 -5.32
N GLU A 138 11.33 4.83 -6.55
CA GLU A 138 11.23 6.03 -7.37
C GLU A 138 9.88 6.04 -8.08
N HIS A 139 9.15 7.11 -7.92
CA HIS A 139 7.87 7.33 -8.57
C HIS A 139 7.98 8.46 -9.58
N VAL A 140 7.41 8.26 -10.76
CA VAL A 140 7.32 9.29 -11.79
C VAL A 140 5.85 9.48 -12.16
N LYS A 141 5.35 10.71 -11.99
CA LYS A 141 4.02 11.09 -12.48
C LYS A 141 4.13 11.39 -13.97
N LEU A 142 3.44 10.62 -14.78
CA LEU A 142 3.33 10.87 -16.22
C LEU A 142 2.13 11.76 -16.50
N ASN A 143 2.30 12.73 -17.40
CA ASN A 143 1.21 13.54 -17.93
C ASN A 143 0.42 12.79 -19.01
N ASN A 144 -0.60 13.42 -19.58
CA ASN A 144 -1.44 12.86 -20.66
C ASN A 144 -0.68 12.58 -21.97
N ARG A 145 0.56 13.03 -22.11
CA ARG A 145 1.44 12.74 -23.24
C ARG A 145 2.43 11.62 -22.95
N GLY A 146 2.33 10.97 -21.78
CA GLY A 146 3.25 9.91 -21.37
C GLY A 146 4.65 10.39 -20.99
N VAL A 147 4.83 11.68 -20.71
CA VAL A 147 6.11 12.29 -20.32
C VAL A 147 6.06 12.69 -18.86
N SER A 148 7.22 12.67 -18.19
CA SER A 148 7.34 13.16 -16.82
C SER A 148 6.94 14.63 -16.73
N ASP A 149 6.10 14.96 -15.73
CA ASP A 149 5.67 16.34 -15.49
C ASP A 149 6.72 17.09 -14.67
N ALA A 150 7.63 17.77 -15.37
CA ALA A 150 8.71 18.53 -14.74
C ALA A 150 8.21 19.75 -13.94
N LYS A 151 7.01 20.27 -14.23
CA LYS A 151 6.45 21.46 -13.54
C LYS A 151 5.83 21.15 -12.18
N GLN A 152 5.43 19.89 -11.94
CA GLN A 152 4.74 19.46 -10.73
C GLN A 152 5.60 18.53 -9.86
N GLN A 153 6.94 18.66 -9.88
CA GLN A 153 7.85 17.75 -9.15
C GLN A 153 7.42 16.29 -9.33
N GLY A 154 7.22 15.89 -10.60
CA GLY A 154 6.64 14.59 -10.96
C GLY A 154 7.48 13.38 -10.57
N LYS A 155 8.74 13.57 -10.13
CA LYS A 155 9.59 12.53 -9.55
C LYS A 155 9.68 12.74 -8.04
N PHE A 156 9.39 11.69 -7.27
CA PHE A 156 9.57 11.65 -5.82
C PHE A 156 9.97 10.24 -5.37
N ASP A 157 10.71 10.20 -4.26
CA ASP A 157 11.23 8.97 -3.70
C ASP A 157 10.54 8.64 -2.38
N ARG A 158 10.33 7.37 -2.12
CA ARG A 158 9.72 6.89 -0.90
C ARG A 158 10.50 5.72 -0.31
N ALA A 159 10.91 5.87 0.95
CA ALA A 159 11.42 4.77 1.74
C ALA A 159 10.26 3.91 2.25
N SER A 160 10.43 2.60 2.20
CA SER A 160 9.46 1.62 2.69
C SER A 160 10.19 0.44 3.32
N LEU A 161 9.54 -0.18 4.30
CA LEU A 161 9.96 -1.46 4.84
C LEU A 161 9.51 -2.58 3.89
N THR A 162 10.33 -3.60 3.71
CA THR A 162 10.06 -4.75 2.84
C THR A 162 8.83 -5.56 3.27
N THR A 163 8.31 -6.38 2.36
CA THR A 163 7.18 -7.26 2.69
C THR A 163 7.61 -8.42 3.58
N GLY A 164 6.65 -9.00 4.32
CA GLY A 164 6.84 -10.16 5.18
C GLY A 164 7.28 -9.85 6.60
N HIS A 165 7.60 -8.59 6.93
CA HIS A 165 7.90 -8.24 8.33
C HIS A 165 6.68 -8.40 9.22
N ARG A 166 6.90 -8.87 10.45
CA ARG A 166 5.87 -9.05 11.47
C ARG A 166 5.98 -7.99 12.56
N PHE A 167 4.82 -7.62 13.08
CA PHE A 167 4.68 -6.68 14.19
C PHE A 167 3.67 -7.20 15.19
N SER A 168 3.97 -7.08 16.49
CA SER A 168 2.98 -7.26 17.55
C SER A 168 2.40 -5.92 17.97
N VAL A 169 1.06 -5.85 18.04
CA VAL A 169 0.29 -4.66 18.44
C VAL A 169 -0.76 -5.10 19.46
N GLU A 170 -0.96 -4.30 20.50
CA GLU A 170 -2.07 -4.46 21.44
C GLU A 170 -3.16 -3.43 21.14
N LEU A 171 -4.40 -3.90 21.03
CA LEU A 171 -5.62 -3.10 20.94
C LEU A 171 -6.45 -3.33 22.18
N SER A 172 -6.96 -2.28 22.81
CA SER A 172 -7.88 -2.41 23.93
C SER A 172 -9.06 -1.46 23.80
N LEU A 173 -10.16 -1.84 24.45
CA LEU A 173 -11.39 -1.07 24.53
C LEU A 173 -11.92 -1.08 25.99
N TRP A 174 -12.17 0.09 26.54
CA TRP A 174 -12.92 0.27 27.76
C TRP A 174 -14.41 0.45 27.45
N SER A 175 -15.29 -0.29 28.13
CA SER A 175 -16.72 -0.26 27.87
C SER A 175 -17.55 -0.42 29.11
N ASP A 176 -18.79 0.10 29.07
CA ASP A 176 -19.81 -0.13 30.10
C ASP A 176 -20.73 -1.31 29.75
N GLU A 177 -20.56 -1.92 28.57
CA GLU A 177 -21.41 -2.99 28.06
C GLU A 177 -20.73 -4.35 28.11
N LYS A 178 -21.45 -5.37 28.63
CA LYS A 178 -20.94 -6.74 28.79
C LYS A 178 -20.67 -7.45 27.46
N ASN A 179 -21.30 -7.14 26.38
CA ASN A 179 -21.08 -7.72 25.05
C ASN A 179 -21.12 -6.58 24.04
N ASP A 180 -20.13 -5.72 24.14
CA ASP A 180 -20.04 -4.54 23.30
C ASP A 180 -19.81 -4.94 21.83
N PRO A 181 -20.79 -4.75 20.93
CA PRO A 181 -20.64 -5.15 19.52
C PRO A 181 -19.56 -4.34 18.81
N ARG A 182 -19.18 -3.18 19.33
CA ARG A 182 -18.11 -2.34 18.75
C ARG A 182 -16.76 -3.06 18.78
N TRP A 183 -16.53 -3.93 19.79
CA TRP A 183 -15.30 -4.70 19.87
C TRP A 183 -15.12 -5.63 18.67
N GLU A 184 -16.14 -6.42 18.36
CA GLU A 184 -16.09 -7.32 17.21
C GLU A 184 -16.00 -6.55 15.89
N GLN A 185 -16.69 -5.42 15.78
CA GLN A 185 -16.59 -4.54 14.62
C GLN A 185 -15.15 -4.01 14.41
N LEU A 186 -14.47 -3.59 15.50
CA LEU A 186 -13.08 -3.14 15.42
C LEU A 186 -12.15 -4.25 14.93
N LEU A 187 -12.29 -5.48 15.45
CA LEU A 187 -11.48 -6.62 15.02
C LEU A 187 -11.77 -7.01 13.56
N ASP A 188 -13.03 -6.95 13.13
CA ASP A 188 -13.41 -7.26 11.76
C ASP A 188 -12.89 -6.22 10.77
N LEU A 189 -12.92 -4.93 11.14
CA LEU A 189 -12.36 -3.85 10.32
C LEU A 189 -10.87 -4.05 10.02
N ILE A 190 -10.10 -4.55 11.00
CA ILE A 190 -8.65 -4.81 10.81
C ILE A 190 -8.39 -5.95 9.81
N LYS A 191 -9.32 -6.90 9.67
CA LYS A 191 -9.22 -8.01 8.71
C LYS A 191 -9.56 -7.60 7.28
N ARG A 192 -10.21 -6.45 7.07
CA ARG A 192 -10.67 -6.01 5.75
C ARG A 192 -9.49 -5.70 4.82
N PRO A 193 -9.59 -6.02 3.52
CA PRO A 193 -8.52 -5.77 2.54
C PRO A 193 -8.27 -4.27 2.28
N ASP A 194 -9.20 -3.39 2.66
CA ASP A 194 -9.03 -1.93 2.59
C ASP A 194 -8.46 -1.31 3.88
N PHE A 195 -8.24 -2.11 4.93
CA PHE A 195 -7.48 -1.69 6.11
C PHE A 195 -5.99 -1.74 5.79
N ARG A 196 -5.38 -0.59 5.58
CA ARG A 196 -3.97 -0.46 5.21
C ARG A 196 -3.31 0.65 6.00
N LEU A 197 -2.07 0.43 6.41
CA LEU A 197 -1.30 1.38 7.19
C LEU A 197 -0.31 2.18 6.35
N GLY A 198 -0.07 3.40 6.77
CA GLY A 198 0.93 4.28 6.19
C GLY A 198 0.50 4.98 4.91
N GLY A 199 1.48 5.49 4.19
CA GLY A 199 1.28 6.23 2.93
C GLY A 199 1.28 5.32 1.70
N GLY A 200 0.68 5.80 0.60
CA GLY A 200 0.69 5.06 -0.67
C GLY A 200 -0.26 3.85 -0.73
N THR A 201 -1.23 3.75 0.17
CA THR A 201 -2.14 2.60 0.28
C THR A 201 -2.94 2.31 -0.98
N ARG A 202 -3.21 3.32 -1.80
CA ARG A 202 -3.87 3.17 -3.12
C ARG A 202 -2.89 2.89 -4.27
N ARG A 203 -1.60 2.75 -3.96
CA ARG A 203 -0.52 2.46 -4.90
C ARG A 203 0.22 1.17 -4.54
N GLY A 204 -0.43 0.29 -3.76
CA GLY A 204 0.07 -1.03 -3.43
C GLY A 204 0.68 -1.19 -2.04
N LEU A 205 0.86 -0.10 -1.28
CA LEU A 205 1.56 -0.18 0.00
C LEU A 205 0.61 -0.44 1.19
N GLY A 206 1.18 -0.94 2.28
CA GLY A 206 0.57 -0.96 3.61
C GLY A 206 -0.48 -2.05 3.84
N LYS A 207 -0.59 -3.06 2.96
CA LYS A 207 -1.47 -4.21 3.18
C LYS A 207 -0.91 -5.10 4.29
N LEU A 208 -1.77 -5.45 5.22
CA LEU A 208 -1.45 -6.31 6.37
C LEU A 208 -2.35 -7.53 6.40
N LYS A 209 -1.88 -8.59 7.02
CA LYS A 209 -2.70 -9.74 7.42
C LYS A 209 -2.47 -10.06 8.90
N ILE A 210 -3.50 -10.54 9.57
CA ILE A 210 -3.40 -11.03 10.94
C ILE A 210 -2.89 -12.47 10.89
N ILE A 211 -1.71 -12.72 11.49
CA ILE A 211 -1.14 -14.06 11.59
C ILE A 211 -1.65 -14.77 12.84
N ARG A 212 -1.78 -14.03 13.94
CA ARG A 212 -2.29 -14.52 15.22
C ARG A 212 -3.05 -13.39 15.91
N CYS A 213 -4.15 -13.77 16.56
CA CYS A 213 -4.92 -12.87 17.43
C CYS A 213 -5.22 -13.61 18.75
N TYR A 214 -4.92 -12.97 19.84
CA TYR A 214 -5.29 -13.43 21.19
C TYR A 214 -6.16 -12.36 21.83
N THR A 215 -7.34 -12.74 22.30
CA THR A 215 -8.32 -11.80 22.83
C THR A 215 -8.73 -12.17 24.24
N GLY A 216 -9.05 -11.18 25.06
CA GLY A 216 -9.58 -11.32 26.39
C GLY A 216 -10.68 -10.31 26.66
N LYS A 217 -11.59 -10.70 27.53
CA LYS A 217 -12.70 -9.89 27.99
C LYS A 217 -12.83 -10.05 29.49
N PHE A 218 -12.80 -8.96 30.23
CA PHE A 218 -12.78 -8.95 31.66
C PHE A 218 -13.94 -8.10 32.22
N ASN A 219 -14.77 -8.70 33.08
CA ASN A 219 -15.74 -7.99 33.86
C ASN A 219 -15.06 -7.50 35.16
N LEU A 220 -14.74 -6.23 35.23
CA LEU A 220 -14.02 -5.66 36.39
C LEU A 220 -14.84 -5.57 37.68
N GLN A 221 -16.14 -5.88 37.61
CA GLN A 221 -17.01 -5.98 38.78
C GLN A 221 -16.98 -7.40 39.40
N GLU A 222 -16.45 -8.39 38.69
CA GLU A 222 -16.31 -9.77 39.17
C GLU A 222 -14.88 -10.01 39.68
N THR A 223 -14.72 -10.46 40.90
CA THR A 223 -13.42 -10.68 41.56
C THR A 223 -12.51 -11.60 40.74
N GLY A 224 -13.07 -12.64 40.09
CA GLY A 224 -12.31 -13.59 39.27
C GLY A 224 -11.68 -12.92 38.06
N ASP A 225 -12.46 -12.14 37.32
CA ASP A 225 -11.99 -11.44 36.12
C ASP A 225 -11.11 -10.25 36.48
N PHE A 226 -11.39 -9.54 37.55
CA PHE A 226 -10.55 -8.46 38.07
C PHE A 226 -9.15 -8.98 38.43
N ASN A 227 -9.05 -10.14 39.05
CA ASN A 227 -7.77 -10.77 39.39
C ASN A 227 -6.99 -11.23 38.09
N LYS A 228 -7.69 -11.71 37.07
CA LYS A 228 -7.08 -12.03 35.78
C LYS A 228 -6.58 -10.77 35.05
N PHE A 229 -7.41 -9.70 35.04
CA PHE A 229 -7.02 -8.41 34.51
C PHE A 229 -5.78 -7.85 35.23
N GLY A 230 -5.72 -7.93 36.56
CA GLY A 230 -4.57 -7.49 37.34
C GLY A 230 -3.26 -8.28 37.09
N LYS A 231 -3.35 -9.47 36.49
CA LYS A 231 -2.19 -10.27 36.10
C LYS A 231 -1.70 -10.00 34.69
N LEU A 232 -2.47 -9.27 33.86
CA LEU A 232 -2.02 -8.90 32.53
C LEU A 232 -0.74 -8.09 32.61
N THR A 233 0.28 -8.53 31.94
CA THR A 233 1.54 -7.82 31.79
C THR A 233 1.50 -6.93 30.55
N GLN A 234 2.44 -5.98 30.44
CA GLN A 234 2.62 -5.17 29.24
C GLN A 234 3.32 -5.91 28.12
N CYS A 235 3.81 -7.14 28.37
CA CYS A 235 4.52 -7.94 27.40
C CYS A 235 3.56 -8.45 26.31
N LEU A 236 3.83 -8.14 25.05
CA LEU A 236 2.98 -8.49 23.92
C LEU A 236 2.96 -10.01 23.63
N THR A 237 3.88 -10.76 24.22
CA THR A 237 3.91 -12.23 24.15
C THR A 237 3.16 -12.93 25.26
N ASP A 238 2.78 -12.22 26.32
CA ASP A 238 1.99 -12.77 27.42
C ASP A 238 0.57 -13.11 26.94
N ARG A 239 0.12 -14.33 27.22
CA ARG A 239 -1.17 -14.89 26.78
C ARG A 239 -1.91 -15.60 27.90
N GLU A 240 -1.43 -15.50 29.15
CA GLU A 240 -1.91 -16.29 30.27
C GLU A 240 -3.43 -16.19 30.48
N SER A 241 -4.02 -15.03 30.24
CA SER A 241 -5.46 -14.80 30.41
C SER A 241 -6.20 -14.51 29.09
N LEU A 242 -5.60 -14.83 27.96
CA LEU A 242 -6.13 -14.55 26.62
C LEU A 242 -6.42 -15.84 25.86
N GLU A 243 -7.50 -15.84 25.09
CA GLU A 243 -7.89 -16.94 24.22
C GLU A 243 -7.43 -16.68 22.79
N LYS A 244 -6.93 -17.70 22.10
CA LYS A 244 -6.58 -17.61 20.68
C LYS A 244 -7.87 -17.50 19.86
N LEU A 245 -8.05 -16.39 19.19
CA LEU A 245 -9.12 -16.25 18.21
C LEU A 245 -8.80 -17.10 16.97
N GLY A 246 -9.77 -17.90 16.52
CA GLY A 246 -9.63 -18.71 15.31
C GLY A 246 -9.35 -17.84 14.07
N GLU A 247 -8.70 -18.43 13.07
CA GLU A 247 -8.54 -17.80 11.77
C GLU A 247 -9.94 -17.65 11.13
N SER A 248 -10.42 -16.43 11.06
CA SER A 248 -11.64 -16.08 10.33
C SER A 248 -11.34 -14.92 9.40
N GLU A 249 -11.78 -15.04 8.16
CA GLU A 249 -11.78 -13.91 7.24
C GLU A 249 -12.75 -12.82 7.75
N SER A 250 -12.62 -11.60 7.22
CA SER A 250 -13.60 -10.55 7.49
C SER A 250 -15.00 -11.01 7.05
N GLN A 251 -16.02 -10.66 7.83
CA GLN A 251 -17.41 -10.93 7.49
C GLN A 251 -17.82 -10.17 6.20
N GLU A 252 -17.23 -9.03 5.96
CA GLU A 252 -17.46 -8.23 4.76
C GLU A 252 -16.34 -8.43 3.74
N GLN A 253 -16.62 -9.22 2.73
CA GLN A 253 -15.72 -9.38 1.58
C GLN A 253 -15.96 -8.25 0.57
N LEU A 254 -14.91 -7.48 0.27
CA LEU A 254 -14.96 -6.47 -0.77
C LEU A 254 -14.86 -7.12 -2.17
N PRO A 255 -15.65 -6.64 -3.15
CA PRO A 255 -15.52 -7.09 -4.53
C PRO A 255 -14.08 -6.93 -5.03
N THR A 256 -13.59 -7.93 -5.74
CA THR A 256 -12.23 -7.95 -6.28
C THR A 256 -12.25 -8.26 -7.76
N ILE A 257 -11.60 -7.42 -8.55
CA ILE A 257 -11.29 -7.71 -9.95
C ILE A 257 -9.99 -8.50 -9.97
N LYS A 258 -10.04 -9.70 -10.54
CA LYS A 258 -8.88 -10.56 -10.76
C LYS A 258 -8.48 -10.49 -12.23
N LEU A 259 -7.21 -10.20 -12.48
CA LEU A 259 -6.62 -10.19 -13.83
C LEU A 259 -5.59 -11.31 -13.90
N ASN A 260 -5.73 -12.17 -14.89
CA ASN A 260 -4.77 -13.21 -15.23
C ASN A 260 -4.15 -12.83 -16.57
N LEU A 261 -2.90 -12.41 -16.54
CA LEU A 261 -2.20 -11.87 -17.71
C LEU A 261 -0.99 -12.73 -18.07
N THR A 262 -0.85 -13.04 -19.35
CA THR A 262 0.34 -13.70 -19.91
C THR A 262 1.07 -12.72 -20.83
N PRO A 263 2.38 -12.51 -20.67
CA PRO A 263 3.14 -11.64 -21.56
C PRO A 263 3.05 -12.13 -23.00
N LEU A 264 2.83 -11.21 -23.96
CA LEU A 264 2.88 -11.52 -25.39
C LEU A 264 4.33 -11.54 -25.91
N ASP A 265 5.18 -10.77 -25.26
CA ASP A 265 6.61 -10.66 -25.49
C ASP A 265 7.26 -10.31 -24.14
N GLY A 266 8.42 -9.71 -24.13
CA GLY A 266 9.09 -9.31 -22.91
C GLY A 266 8.44 -8.13 -22.19
N TYR A 267 8.69 -8.01 -20.90
CA TYR A 267 8.24 -6.91 -20.07
C TYR A 267 9.32 -6.46 -19.08
N ARG A 268 9.27 -5.20 -18.66
CA ARG A 268 10.13 -4.64 -17.62
C ARG A 268 9.41 -3.55 -16.83
N PHE A 269 9.43 -3.66 -15.52
CA PHE A 269 9.08 -2.56 -14.62
C PHE A 269 10.38 -1.95 -14.11
N GLY A 270 10.70 -0.73 -14.54
CA GLY A 270 11.99 -0.10 -14.30
C GLY A 270 12.19 0.41 -12.87
N GLY A 271 13.43 0.77 -12.55
CA GLY A 271 13.85 1.30 -11.25
C GLY A 271 14.64 0.29 -10.41
N GLY A 272 15.04 -0.84 -10.98
CA GLY A 272 15.93 -1.81 -10.33
C GLY A 272 17.36 -1.30 -10.24
N THR A 273 18.11 -1.87 -9.29
CA THR A 273 19.53 -1.58 -9.04
C THR A 273 20.39 -2.85 -9.08
N GLU A 274 19.79 -4.00 -9.35
CA GLU A 274 20.45 -5.30 -9.35
C GLU A 274 20.15 -6.03 -10.63
N HIS A 275 21.20 -6.57 -11.26
CA HIS A 275 21.07 -7.35 -12.47
C HIS A 275 20.36 -8.69 -12.23
N LEU A 276 19.45 -9.03 -13.11
CA LEU A 276 18.81 -10.35 -13.14
C LEU A 276 19.72 -11.38 -13.80
N ILE A 277 20.49 -10.95 -14.80
CA ILE A 277 21.50 -11.79 -15.48
C ILE A 277 22.79 -11.79 -14.67
N GLN A 278 23.35 -12.96 -14.42
CA GLN A 278 24.63 -13.08 -13.75
C GLN A 278 25.75 -12.43 -14.61
N ASN A 279 26.47 -11.48 -13.99
CA ASN A 279 27.44 -10.63 -14.69
C ASN A 279 26.86 -9.75 -15.81
N GLY A 280 25.56 -9.47 -15.79
CA GLY A 280 24.92 -8.53 -16.70
C GLY A 280 25.50 -7.12 -16.57
N GLN A 281 25.41 -6.33 -17.65
CA GLN A 281 25.93 -4.97 -17.73
C GLN A 281 24.88 -3.97 -18.22
N ALA A 282 23.61 -4.37 -18.22
CA ALA A 282 22.54 -3.51 -18.70
C ALA A 282 22.37 -2.23 -17.86
N ASP A 283 22.14 -1.11 -18.54
CA ASP A 283 21.93 0.19 -17.92
C ASP A 283 20.57 0.31 -17.23
N MET A 284 19.56 -0.43 -17.74
CA MET A 284 18.18 -0.36 -17.27
C MET A 284 17.71 -1.71 -16.76
N LEU A 285 17.40 -1.76 -15.48
CA LEU A 285 17.11 -2.98 -14.74
C LEU A 285 15.64 -3.05 -14.30
N ALA A 286 15.12 -4.27 -14.17
CA ALA A 286 13.81 -4.51 -13.57
C ALA A 286 13.86 -4.29 -12.06
N VAL A 287 12.78 -3.78 -11.48
CA VAL A 287 12.68 -3.59 -10.03
C VAL A 287 12.60 -4.95 -9.33
N THR A 288 13.46 -5.11 -8.33
CA THR A 288 13.54 -6.29 -7.47
C THR A 288 13.62 -5.87 -6.02
N GLU A 289 13.02 -6.66 -5.12
CA GLU A 289 12.99 -6.37 -3.69
C GLU A 289 13.23 -7.63 -2.86
N ASN A 290 13.86 -7.46 -1.71
CA ASN A 290 13.93 -8.49 -0.69
C ASN A 290 12.52 -8.73 -0.12
N CYS A 291 12.29 -9.94 0.38
CA CYS A 291 11.09 -10.29 1.12
C CYS A 291 11.48 -11.10 2.35
N VAL A 292 10.76 -10.92 3.44
CA VAL A 292 10.85 -11.81 4.59
C VAL A 292 9.89 -12.97 4.38
N THR A 293 10.37 -14.18 4.56
CA THR A 293 9.58 -15.41 4.50
C THR A 293 9.63 -16.12 5.85
N TRP A 294 8.56 -16.81 6.20
CA TRP A 294 8.43 -17.49 7.49
C TRP A 294 8.15 -18.97 7.31
N LYS A 295 8.97 -19.79 7.94
CA LYS A 295 8.78 -21.25 7.99
C LYS A 295 8.91 -21.73 9.44
N ASN A 296 7.87 -22.34 9.99
CA ASN A 296 7.84 -22.86 11.37
C ASN A 296 8.30 -21.80 12.42
N SER A 297 7.76 -20.58 12.31
CA SER A 297 8.13 -19.43 13.16
C SER A 297 9.61 -19.04 13.10
N GLN A 298 10.32 -19.42 12.04
CA GLN A 298 11.63 -18.88 11.71
C GLN A 298 11.50 -17.99 10.47
N GLY A 299 11.93 -16.75 10.63
CA GLY A 299 11.95 -15.77 9.54
C GLY A 299 13.32 -15.73 8.87
N ALA A 300 13.31 -15.52 7.56
CA ALA A 300 14.51 -15.36 6.74
C ALA A 300 14.27 -14.35 5.63
N ILE A 301 15.31 -13.62 5.25
CA ILE A 301 15.30 -12.83 4.02
C ILE A 301 15.44 -13.79 2.83
N THR A 302 14.73 -13.52 1.74
CA THR A 302 14.85 -14.30 0.51
C THR A 302 16.28 -14.26 -0.03
N GLU A 303 16.84 -15.42 -0.36
CA GLU A 303 18.23 -15.53 -0.89
C GLU A 303 18.43 -14.69 -2.15
N LYS A 304 17.41 -14.63 -3.00
CA LYS A 304 17.38 -13.77 -4.19
C LYS A 304 16.22 -12.78 -4.08
N LYS A 305 16.46 -11.53 -4.43
CA LYS A 305 15.39 -10.53 -4.53
C LYS A 305 14.31 -11.00 -5.49
N GLN A 306 13.07 -10.78 -5.14
CA GLN A 306 11.91 -11.10 -5.98
C GLN A 306 11.68 -10.01 -7.02
N ILE A 307 11.24 -10.38 -8.21
CA ILE A 307 10.79 -9.45 -9.24
C ILE A 307 9.46 -8.84 -8.78
N VAL A 308 9.31 -7.54 -8.95
CA VAL A 308 8.11 -6.80 -8.51
C VAL A 308 7.37 -6.21 -9.69
N ILE A 309 6.06 -6.38 -9.72
CA ILE A 309 5.15 -5.54 -10.51
C ILE A 309 4.57 -4.49 -9.56
N PRO A 310 5.03 -3.24 -9.62
CA PRO A 310 4.53 -2.20 -8.75
C PRO A 310 3.08 -1.84 -9.09
N ALA A 311 2.21 -1.89 -8.11
CA ALA A 311 0.82 -1.48 -8.25
C ALA A 311 0.67 -0.04 -8.79
N SER A 312 1.62 0.82 -8.48
CA SER A 312 1.65 2.20 -8.99
C SER A 312 1.76 2.27 -10.52
N SER A 313 2.54 1.37 -11.13
CA SER A 313 2.70 1.28 -12.60
C SER A 313 1.40 0.80 -13.25
N VAL A 314 0.80 -0.27 -12.70
CA VAL A 314 -0.49 -0.81 -13.18
C VAL A 314 -1.60 0.23 -13.05
N LYS A 315 -1.71 0.85 -11.85
CA LYS A 315 -2.66 1.92 -11.58
C LYS A 315 -2.50 3.09 -12.57
N GLY A 316 -1.27 3.51 -12.84
CA GLY A 316 -0.97 4.61 -13.76
C GLY A 316 -1.47 4.31 -15.18
N ALA A 317 -1.11 3.17 -15.74
CA ALA A 317 -1.51 2.76 -17.08
C ALA A 317 -3.03 2.67 -17.22
N ILE A 318 -3.71 1.97 -16.30
CA ILE A 318 -5.17 1.82 -16.31
C ILE A 318 -5.86 3.18 -16.16
N SER A 319 -5.36 4.09 -15.29
CA SER A 319 -6.00 5.39 -15.08
C SER A 319 -6.00 6.27 -16.34
N HIS A 320 -4.91 6.27 -17.09
CA HIS A 320 -4.84 6.98 -18.36
C HIS A 320 -5.80 6.39 -19.39
N ARG A 321 -5.93 5.06 -19.42
CA ARG A 321 -6.81 4.37 -20.35
C ARG A 321 -8.28 4.57 -20.00
N VAL A 322 -8.63 4.58 -18.72
CA VAL A 322 -9.97 4.95 -18.23
C VAL A 322 -10.34 6.37 -18.62
N ALA A 323 -9.44 7.33 -18.46
CA ALA A 323 -9.69 8.70 -18.90
C ALA A 323 -10.01 8.78 -20.39
N TYR A 324 -9.27 8.04 -21.23
CA TYR A 324 -9.53 7.94 -22.66
C TYR A 324 -10.93 7.40 -22.96
N HIS A 325 -11.29 6.25 -22.41
CA HIS A 325 -12.61 5.64 -22.67
C HIS A 325 -13.75 6.49 -22.11
N TYR A 326 -13.60 7.09 -20.93
CA TYR A 326 -14.62 7.99 -20.37
C TYR A 326 -14.86 9.21 -21.26
N ASN A 327 -13.79 9.81 -21.80
CA ASN A 327 -13.92 10.92 -22.74
C ASN A 327 -14.63 10.49 -24.03
N VAL A 328 -14.36 9.29 -24.56
CA VAL A 328 -15.08 8.74 -25.72
C VAL A 328 -16.57 8.55 -25.39
N LEU A 329 -16.89 7.92 -24.27
CA LEU A 329 -18.26 7.67 -23.83
C LEU A 329 -19.06 8.96 -23.54
N THR A 330 -18.37 10.03 -23.18
CA THR A 330 -18.96 11.37 -22.90
C THR A 330 -18.84 12.32 -24.09
N GLN A 331 -18.30 11.86 -25.23
CA GLN A 331 -18.07 12.66 -26.44
C GLN A 331 -17.21 13.93 -26.20
N ALA A 332 -16.28 13.83 -25.25
CA ALA A 332 -15.36 14.91 -24.91
C ALA A 332 -14.08 14.83 -25.76
N PHE A 333 -14.22 15.02 -27.06
CA PHE A 333 -13.12 14.92 -28.02
C PHE A 333 -12.24 16.17 -28.01
N ALA A 334 -10.92 15.99 -28.02
CA ALA A 334 -9.95 17.08 -27.92
C ALA A 334 -10.00 18.04 -29.11
N ASP A 335 -10.20 17.54 -30.33
CA ASP A 335 -10.32 18.34 -31.56
C ASP A 335 -11.49 19.32 -31.50
N GLN A 336 -12.66 18.90 -31.00
CA GLN A 336 -13.81 19.76 -30.80
C GLN A 336 -13.57 20.87 -29.77
N LYS A 337 -12.68 20.63 -28.80
CA LYS A 337 -12.35 21.58 -27.74
C LYS A 337 -11.24 22.53 -28.14
N LEU A 338 -10.29 22.08 -28.96
CA LEU A 338 -9.14 22.88 -29.44
C LEU A 338 -9.49 23.78 -30.64
N ASN A 339 -10.48 23.38 -31.45
CA ASN A 339 -10.92 24.17 -32.60
C ASN A 339 -11.82 25.33 -32.22
N ASN A 340 -12.20 25.46 -30.97
CA ASN A 340 -12.90 26.66 -30.48
C ASN A 340 -11.85 27.64 -29.92
N PRO A 341 -11.63 28.80 -30.58
CA PRO A 341 -10.65 29.79 -30.12
C PRO A 341 -10.95 30.35 -28.71
N ASP A 342 -12.20 30.23 -28.24
CA ASP A 342 -12.63 30.65 -26.92
C ASP A 342 -12.40 29.58 -25.83
N THR A 343 -11.96 28.38 -26.22
CA THR A 343 -11.67 27.33 -25.25
C THR A 343 -10.24 27.46 -24.74
N ALA A 344 -10.08 28.09 -23.60
CA ALA A 344 -8.78 28.26 -22.97
C ALA A 344 -8.11 26.89 -22.71
N PRO A 345 -6.76 26.79 -22.74
CA PRO A 345 -6.03 25.56 -22.38
C PRO A 345 -6.41 24.98 -21.01
N ALA A 346 -6.94 25.81 -20.11
CA ALA A 346 -7.47 25.40 -18.81
C ALA A 346 -8.67 24.45 -18.94
N ASP A 347 -9.53 24.62 -19.98
CA ASP A 347 -10.69 23.75 -20.16
C ASP A 347 -10.33 22.33 -20.60
N VAL A 348 -9.22 22.16 -21.32
CA VAL A 348 -8.73 20.83 -21.70
C VAL A 348 -8.20 20.07 -20.49
N LYS A 349 -7.64 20.76 -19.49
CA LYS A 349 -7.09 20.13 -18.28
C LYS A 349 -8.13 19.33 -17.50
N LYS A 350 -9.40 19.71 -17.51
CA LYS A 350 -10.46 18.98 -16.77
C LYS A 350 -10.80 17.61 -17.36
N TYR A 351 -10.38 17.34 -18.59
CA TYR A 351 -10.63 16.06 -19.26
C TYR A 351 -9.49 15.07 -19.16
N VAL A 352 -8.36 15.46 -18.59
CA VAL A 352 -7.13 14.64 -18.54
C VAL A 352 -6.63 14.43 -17.12
N GLY A 353 -5.93 13.30 -16.93
CA GLY A 353 -5.29 12.95 -15.67
C GLY A 353 -6.27 12.97 -14.49
N GLU A 354 -5.82 13.44 -13.35
CA GLU A 354 -6.58 13.50 -12.11
C GLU A 354 -7.75 14.50 -12.11
N ASN A 355 -7.88 15.33 -13.13
CA ASN A 355 -9.02 16.21 -13.29
C ASN A 355 -10.21 15.55 -14.01
N ASN A 356 -9.99 14.42 -14.69
CA ASN A 356 -11.05 13.64 -15.31
C ASN A 356 -11.96 13.02 -14.23
N GLU A 357 -13.28 13.09 -14.41
CA GLU A 357 -14.25 12.63 -13.40
C GLU A 357 -14.14 11.14 -13.10
N ALA A 358 -13.93 10.29 -14.11
CA ALA A 358 -13.75 8.86 -13.90
C ALA A 358 -12.45 8.56 -13.16
N VAL A 359 -11.38 9.30 -13.45
CA VAL A 359 -10.12 9.17 -12.72
C VAL A 359 -10.28 9.61 -11.27
N LYS A 360 -10.97 10.71 -10.99
CA LYS A 360 -11.27 11.14 -9.62
C LYS A 360 -12.02 10.08 -8.82
N ALA A 361 -13.07 9.54 -9.40
CA ALA A 361 -13.92 8.56 -8.72
C ALA A 361 -13.20 7.24 -8.45
N LEU A 362 -12.44 6.72 -9.43
CA LEU A 362 -11.79 5.41 -9.34
C LEU A 362 -10.43 5.47 -8.65
N PHE A 363 -9.62 6.49 -8.94
CA PHE A 363 -8.21 6.54 -8.51
C PHE A 363 -7.91 7.61 -7.46
N GLY A 364 -8.87 8.51 -7.21
CA GLY A 364 -8.74 9.61 -6.26
C GLY A 364 -8.06 10.85 -6.85
N TYR A 365 -8.15 11.96 -6.14
CA TYR A 365 -7.48 13.20 -6.50
C TYR A 365 -7.13 14.02 -5.25
N ILE A 366 -6.18 14.92 -5.41
CA ILE A 366 -5.85 15.95 -4.44
C ILE A 366 -6.02 17.29 -5.18
N ASN A 367 -6.82 18.19 -4.63
CA ASN A 367 -6.95 19.56 -5.13
C ASN A 367 -6.04 20.44 -4.27
N GLU A 368 -4.90 20.84 -4.82
CA GLU A 368 -3.90 21.66 -4.14
C GLU A 368 -4.42 23.07 -3.78
N ASP A 369 -5.32 23.63 -4.61
CA ASP A 369 -5.86 24.98 -4.39
C ASP A 369 -6.89 25.03 -3.24
N THR A 370 -7.58 23.94 -2.99
CA THR A 370 -8.67 23.89 -1.99
C THR A 370 -8.38 22.95 -0.83
N GLU A 371 -7.19 22.32 -0.81
CA GLU A 371 -6.78 21.25 0.15
C GLU A 371 -7.77 20.09 0.25
N LYS A 372 -8.68 19.96 -0.72
CA LYS A 372 -9.66 18.87 -0.76
C LYS A 372 -9.04 17.65 -1.43
N ALA A 373 -9.05 16.55 -0.71
CA ALA A 373 -8.66 15.25 -1.24
C ALA A 373 -9.86 14.30 -1.28
N GLN A 374 -9.93 13.47 -2.32
CA GLN A 374 -10.88 12.38 -2.41
C GLN A 374 -10.14 11.07 -2.62
N ILE A 375 -10.46 10.09 -1.80
CA ILE A 375 -9.92 8.75 -1.91
C ILE A 375 -10.63 8.03 -3.07
N GLY A 376 -9.84 7.40 -3.96
CA GLY A 376 -10.39 6.61 -5.06
C GLY A 376 -11.04 5.31 -4.60
N SER A 377 -11.92 4.76 -5.44
CA SER A 377 -12.67 3.53 -5.18
C SER A 377 -11.85 2.25 -5.36
N LEU A 378 -10.70 2.30 -6.04
CA LEU A 378 -9.89 1.15 -6.35
C LEU A 378 -8.61 1.09 -5.49
N ILE A 379 -8.24 -0.12 -5.09
CA ILE A 379 -6.96 -0.42 -4.46
C ILE A 379 -6.24 -1.46 -5.31
N PHE A 380 -5.00 -1.18 -5.65
CA PHE A 380 -4.11 -2.06 -6.39
C PHE A 380 -3.11 -2.69 -5.44
N ASP A 381 -2.74 -3.95 -5.68
CA ASP A 381 -1.71 -4.66 -4.92
C ASP A 381 -0.44 -4.81 -5.75
N ASP A 382 0.72 -4.71 -5.09
CA ASP A 382 1.98 -5.14 -5.69
C ASP A 382 1.98 -6.66 -5.86
N VAL A 383 2.65 -7.14 -6.89
CA VAL A 383 2.82 -8.57 -7.13
C VAL A 383 4.30 -8.93 -7.13
N TYR A 384 4.63 -10.01 -6.44
CA TYR A 384 5.98 -10.50 -6.27
C TYR A 384 6.13 -11.87 -6.92
N PHE A 385 7.22 -12.05 -7.66
CA PHE A 385 7.57 -13.31 -8.27
C PHE A 385 8.93 -13.79 -7.79
N ALA A 386 9.00 -15.07 -7.43
CA ALA A 386 10.28 -15.70 -7.16
C ALA A 386 11.14 -15.71 -8.43
N ARG A 387 12.40 -15.32 -8.31
CA ARG A 387 13.38 -15.53 -9.39
C ARG A 387 13.58 -17.03 -9.57
N THR A 388 13.34 -17.53 -10.76
CA THR A 388 13.71 -18.91 -11.07
C THR A 388 15.23 -19.01 -11.26
N THR A 389 15.77 -20.20 -11.03
CA THR A 389 17.23 -20.45 -11.11
C THR A 389 17.76 -20.46 -12.54
N GLU A 390 16.90 -20.36 -13.54
CA GLU A 390 17.29 -20.42 -14.95
C GLU A 390 17.39 -19.01 -15.54
N ASP A 391 18.58 -18.57 -15.92
CA ASP A 391 18.89 -17.31 -16.60
C ASP A 391 18.18 -17.14 -17.96
N LYS A 392 17.44 -18.16 -18.41
CA LYS A 392 16.72 -18.18 -19.70
C LYS A 392 15.49 -17.28 -19.78
N GLN A 393 15.08 -16.68 -18.66
CA GLN A 393 13.86 -15.87 -18.57
C GLN A 393 14.12 -14.36 -18.68
N VAL A 394 15.39 -13.96 -18.86
CA VAL A 394 15.77 -12.56 -19.00
C VAL A 394 16.68 -12.40 -20.20
N THR A 395 16.36 -11.45 -21.05
CA THR A 395 17.15 -11.13 -22.24
C THR A 395 17.69 -9.71 -22.12
N GLU A 396 18.96 -9.51 -22.40
CA GLU A 396 19.57 -8.19 -22.52
C GLU A 396 19.45 -7.70 -23.97
N TYR A 397 18.83 -6.53 -24.13
CA TYR A 397 18.72 -5.84 -25.41
C TYR A 397 19.58 -4.59 -25.40
N THR A 398 20.33 -4.38 -26.47
CA THR A 398 21.09 -3.16 -26.69
C THR A 398 20.38 -2.30 -27.73
N HIS A 399 20.18 -1.04 -27.43
CA HIS A 399 19.48 -0.06 -28.25
C HIS A 399 20.38 1.08 -28.61
N ASN A 400 20.17 1.65 -29.80
CA ASN A 400 20.76 2.90 -30.23
C ASN A 400 19.68 3.84 -30.79
N SER A 401 20.01 5.11 -30.92
CA SER A 401 19.15 6.09 -31.60
C SER A 401 19.84 6.56 -32.85
N MET A 402 19.17 6.40 -34.00
CA MET A 402 19.67 6.85 -35.29
C MET A 402 19.31 8.33 -35.51
N ASP A 403 20.29 9.09 -35.99
CA ASP A 403 20.02 10.46 -36.46
C ASP A 403 19.26 10.40 -37.78
N ARG A 404 18.18 11.15 -37.84
CA ARG A 404 17.27 11.11 -39.01
C ARG A 404 17.87 11.64 -40.31
N PHE A 405 18.82 12.56 -40.19
CA PHE A 405 19.44 13.22 -41.35
C PHE A 405 20.69 12.49 -41.85
N THR A 406 21.55 12.08 -40.91
CA THR A 406 22.81 11.46 -41.23
C THR A 406 22.73 9.93 -41.42
N GLY A 407 21.67 9.30 -40.88
CA GLY A 407 21.57 7.85 -40.81
C GLY A 407 22.58 7.20 -39.86
N GLY A 408 23.38 8.00 -39.15
CA GLY A 408 24.36 7.53 -38.19
C GLY A 408 23.78 7.41 -36.77
N VAL A 409 24.51 6.73 -35.89
CA VAL A 409 24.14 6.64 -34.46
C VAL A 409 24.41 7.97 -33.78
N ARG A 410 23.48 8.43 -32.95
CA ARG A 410 23.66 9.63 -32.14
C ARG A 410 24.60 9.36 -30.96
N ASP A 411 25.54 10.27 -30.72
CA ASP A 411 26.47 10.17 -29.61
C ASP A 411 25.71 10.09 -28.25
N GLY A 412 26.15 9.18 -27.36
CA GLY A 412 25.56 8.96 -26.06
C GLY A 412 24.16 8.33 -26.07
N ALA A 413 23.72 7.79 -27.19
CA ALA A 413 22.40 7.18 -27.34
C ALA A 413 22.41 5.64 -27.35
N LEU A 414 23.55 5.02 -27.07
CA LEU A 414 23.65 3.59 -26.82
C LEU A 414 23.25 3.30 -25.37
N PHE A 415 22.33 2.38 -25.17
CA PHE A 415 21.96 1.88 -23.86
C PHE A 415 21.48 0.44 -23.94
N SER A 416 21.56 -0.26 -22.82
CA SER A 416 21.11 -1.65 -22.71
C SER A 416 20.04 -1.81 -21.63
N GLU A 417 19.15 -2.79 -21.81
CA GLU A 417 18.09 -3.10 -20.84
C GLU A 417 17.92 -4.60 -20.67
N GLU A 418 17.69 -5.02 -19.42
CA GLU A 418 17.21 -6.36 -19.10
C GLU A 418 15.70 -6.42 -19.23
N VAL A 419 15.19 -7.36 -20.01
CA VAL A 419 13.77 -7.58 -20.25
C VAL A 419 13.44 -9.02 -19.84
N ILE A 420 12.38 -9.17 -19.05
CA ILE A 420 11.88 -10.47 -18.62
C ILE A 420 11.07 -11.06 -19.76
N THR A 421 11.46 -12.25 -20.23
CA THR A 421 10.90 -12.92 -21.41
C THR A 421 10.22 -14.25 -21.09
N ASP A 422 9.88 -14.46 -19.79
CA ASP A 422 9.14 -15.63 -19.39
C ASP A 422 7.64 -15.55 -19.76
N ASN A 423 6.99 -16.71 -19.81
CA ASN A 423 5.55 -16.81 -20.05
C ASN A 423 4.77 -17.03 -18.75
N GLN A 424 5.31 -16.57 -17.62
CA GLN A 424 4.67 -16.75 -16.32
C GLN A 424 3.35 -15.97 -16.27
N LEU A 425 2.31 -16.63 -15.77
CA LEU A 425 1.01 -16.00 -15.53
C LEU A 425 1.13 -14.96 -14.42
N LEU A 426 0.75 -13.73 -14.71
CA LEU A 426 0.71 -12.61 -13.78
C LEU A 426 -0.71 -12.48 -13.22
N ALA A 427 -0.91 -12.82 -11.94
CA ALA A 427 -2.17 -12.66 -11.26
C ALA A 427 -2.21 -11.32 -10.51
N LEU A 428 -2.96 -10.36 -11.02
CA LEU A 428 -3.14 -9.04 -10.41
C LEU A 428 -4.52 -8.96 -9.74
N ASN A 429 -4.59 -8.33 -8.57
CA ASN A 429 -5.85 -8.11 -7.86
C ASN A 429 -6.11 -6.61 -7.66
N ILE A 430 -7.34 -6.19 -7.95
CA ILE A 430 -7.82 -4.83 -7.72
C ILE A 430 -9.04 -4.92 -6.81
N THR A 431 -8.92 -4.42 -5.59
CA THR A 431 -10.04 -4.37 -4.64
C THR A 431 -10.93 -3.16 -4.93
N VAL A 432 -12.24 -3.39 -5.00
CA VAL A 432 -13.24 -2.35 -5.24
C VAL A 432 -13.90 -1.97 -3.91
N VAL A 433 -13.57 -0.79 -3.38
CA VAL A 433 -14.15 -0.32 -2.10
C VAL A 433 -15.57 0.19 -2.28
N LYS A 434 -15.82 0.84 -3.42
CA LYS A 434 -17.14 1.37 -3.77
C LYS A 434 -17.29 1.35 -5.28
N LYS A 435 -18.39 0.76 -5.78
CA LYS A 435 -18.71 0.79 -7.22
C LYS A 435 -19.19 2.20 -7.58
N PRO A 436 -18.58 2.87 -8.58
CA PRO A 436 -19.01 4.19 -9.06
C PRO A 436 -20.25 4.04 -9.96
N GLU A 437 -20.69 5.15 -10.55
CA GLU A 437 -21.78 5.14 -11.53
C GLU A 437 -21.44 4.29 -12.77
N SER A 438 -22.47 3.81 -13.46
CA SER A 438 -22.37 2.81 -14.54
C SER A 438 -21.44 3.25 -15.69
N LYS A 439 -21.46 4.53 -16.08
CA LYS A 439 -20.62 5.04 -17.17
C LYS A 439 -19.13 5.04 -16.82
N ILE A 440 -18.80 5.39 -15.59
CA ILE A 440 -17.42 5.34 -15.08
C ILE A 440 -16.96 3.89 -14.98
N TRP A 441 -17.84 3.00 -14.49
CA TRP A 441 -17.55 1.58 -14.41
C TRP A 441 -17.30 0.98 -15.79
N HIS A 442 -18.12 1.31 -16.77
CA HIS A 442 -17.96 0.85 -18.16
C HIS A 442 -16.63 1.33 -18.78
N ALA A 443 -16.20 2.56 -18.47
CA ALA A 443 -14.88 3.03 -18.92
C ALA A 443 -13.73 2.21 -18.31
N LEU A 444 -13.88 1.73 -17.07
CA LEU A 444 -12.92 0.81 -16.44
C LEU A 444 -12.91 -0.55 -17.15
N GLU A 445 -14.10 -1.13 -17.41
CA GLU A 445 -14.22 -2.41 -18.14
C GLU A 445 -13.53 -2.36 -19.51
N LEU A 446 -13.74 -1.28 -20.26
CA LEU A 446 -13.07 -1.09 -21.55
C LEU A 446 -11.54 -0.98 -21.41
N ALA A 447 -11.05 -0.32 -20.35
CA ALA A 447 -9.62 -0.23 -20.09
C ALA A 447 -9.01 -1.58 -19.69
N LEU A 448 -9.75 -2.41 -18.95
CA LEU A 448 -9.34 -3.77 -18.60
C LEU A 448 -9.34 -4.69 -19.83
N ASN A 449 -10.32 -4.55 -20.72
CA ASN A 449 -10.34 -5.27 -22.00
C ASN A 449 -9.13 -4.89 -22.86
N ASP A 450 -8.78 -3.61 -22.94
CA ASP A 450 -7.60 -3.18 -23.67
C ASP A 450 -6.30 -3.79 -23.11
N LEU A 451 -6.23 -3.96 -21.80
CA LEU A 451 -5.08 -4.60 -21.16
C LEU A 451 -5.01 -6.09 -21.48
N THR A 452 -6.14 -6.82 -21.38
CA THR A 452 -6.19 -8.27 -21.62
C THR A 452 -6.15 -8.65 -23.08
N GLU A 453 -6.40 -7.72 -23.99
CA GLU A 453 -6.35 -7.92 -25.45
C GLU A 453 -5.06 -7.35 -26.10
N GLY A 454 -4.07 -6.99 -25.31
CA GLY A 454 -2.77 -6.52 -25.82
C GLY A 454 -2.80 -5.13 -26.44
N ARG A 455 -3.74 -4.27 -26.03
CA ARG A 455 -3.85 -2.86 -26.52
C ARG A 455 -3.35 -1.82 -25.53
N LEU A 456 -3.00 -2.24 -24.30
CA LEU A 456 -2.44 -1.39 -23.27
C LEU A 456 -1.17 -2.01 -22.71
N ALA A 457 -0.04 -1.33 -22.85
CA ALA A 457 1.22 -1.77 -22.28
C ALA A 457 1.34 -1.43 -20.81
N LEU A 458 1.94 -2.33 -20.02
CA LEU A 458 2.36 -2.11 -18.64
C LEU A 458 3.89 -2.07 -18.54
N GLY A 459 4.41 -1.17 -17.73
CA GLY A 459 5.85 -1.02 -17.50
C GLY A 459 6.54 -0.17 -18.55
N ALA A 460 7.81 -0.44 -18.77
CA ALA A 460 8.67 0.30 -19.69
C ALA A 460 8.79 -0.40 -21.07
N GLY A 461 9.17 0.37 -22.08
CA GLY A 461 9.43 -0.18 -23.40
C GLY A 461 8.19 -0.40 -24.29
N GLY A 462 7.01 0.11 -23.94
CA GLY A 462 5.79 -0.04 -24.73
C GLY A 462 5.93 0.43 -26.18
N GLY A 463 6.69 1.50 -26.44
CA GLY A 463 7.03 1.96 -27.81
C GLY A 463 8.01 1.04 -28.57
N ARG A 464 8.60 0.04 -27.90
CA ARG A 464 9.50 -0.96 -28.47
C ARG A 464 8.87 -2.36 -28.53
N GLY A 465 7.58 -2.48 -28.22
CA GLY A 465 6.84 -3.75 -28.25
C GLY A 465 6.77 -4.49 -26.92
N HIS A 466 7.42 -3.99 -25.86
CA HIS A 466 7.42 -4.65 -24.56
C HIS A 466 6.21 -4.26 -23.70
N GLY A 467 5.86 -5.13 -22.75
CA GLY A 467 4.82 -4.87 -21.74
C GLY A 467 3.39 -5.07 -22.22
N TYR A 468 3.18 -5.74 -23.33
CA TYR A 468 1.86 -6.13 -23.81
C TYR A 468 1.50 -7.53 -23.30
N PHE A 469 0.23 -7.70 -22.92
CA PHE A 469 -0.26 -8.93 -22.32
C PHE A 469 -1.55 -9.40 -23.00
N SER A 470 -1.74 -10.70 -23.01
CA SER A 470 -3.04 -11.33 -23.27
C SER A 470 -3.58 -11.96 -22.01
N GLY A 471 -4.88 -12.11 -21.89
CA GLY A 471 -5.44 -12.75 -20.71
C GLY A 471 -6.92 -12.51 -20.54
N GLU A 472 -7.37 -12.62 -19.32
CA GLU A 472 -8.77 -12.44 -18.94
C GLU A 472 -8.86 -11.68 -17.61
N TRP A 473 -10.01 -11.06 -17.40
CA TRP A 473 -10.34 -10.50 -16.10
C TRP A 473 -11.73 -10.94 -15.66
N GLN A 474 -11.89 -11.08 -14.35
CA GLN A 474 -13.14 -11.43 -13.69
C GLN A 474 -13.39 -10.44 -12.57
N GLY A 475 -14.59 -9.89 -12.49
CA GLY A 475 -15.03 -8.99 -11.41
C GLY A 475 -16.34 -9.50 -10.83
N ASN A 476 -16.41 -9.55 -9.49
CA ASN A 476 -17.65 -9.86 -8.76
C ASN A 476 -18.50 -8.59 -8.56
#